data_e324ecc45759f022ad2eccf824b64d9f
#
_entry.id   e324ecc45759f022ad2eccf824b64d9f
#
_cell.length_a   1.000
_cell.length_b   1.000
_cell.length_c   1.000
_cell.angle_alpha   90.00
_cell.angle_beta   90.00
_cell.angle_gamma   90.00
#
_symmetry.space_group_name_H-M   'P 1'
#
loop_
_entity.id
_entity.type
_entity.pdbx_description
1 polymer ?
#
loop_
_entity_poly.entity_id
_entity_poly.type
_entity_poly.pdbx_seq_one_letter_code
_entity_poly.pdbx_strand_id
1 'polypeptide(L)'
;EIPFLDITKKIEKEVDDFNPNLIITHNPVEVNQDHVITFKAVEVATRPMHSKVKPTIWGCEIPCSGRWTLEKKFIPNVYVEIEDFIDQKLMAWSKYQGEEREFPFPRSEEGLITIAKYRGMESGVKYAEAFRCWREVL
;
A
#
# COMPACT_ATOMS: atom_id res chain seq x y z
N GLU A 1 19.05 14.64 -1.16
CA GLU A 1 18.52 13.42 -0.51
C GLU A 1 18.03 13.80 0.89
N ILE A 2 16.80 13.41 1.27
CA ILE A 2 16.25 13.74 2.61
C ILE A 2 16.76 12.68 3.59
N PRO A 3 17.38 13.07 4.72
CA PRO A 3 17.81 12.12 5.73
C PRO A 3 16.67 11.27 6.27
N PHE A 4 16.91 9.97 6.47
CA PHE A 4 15.90 9.02 6.97
C PHE A 4 15.26 9.47 8.30
N LEU A 5 16.06 10.04 9.20
CA LEU A 5 15.56 10.55 10.48
C LEU A 5 14.55 11.69 10.30
N ASP A 6 14.73 12.54 9.30
CA ASP A 6 13.80 13.65 9.05
C ASP A 6 12.46 13.14 8.50
N ILE A 7 12.50 12.11 7.64
CA ILE A 7 11.29 11.43 7.17
C ILE A 7 10.55 10.81 8.36
N THR A 8 11.27 10.09 9.21
CA THR A 8 10.71 9.44 10.40
C THR A 8 10.05 10.45 11.33
N LYS A 9 10.73 11.56 11.65
CA LYS A 9 10.19 12.62 12.54
C LYS A 9 8.94 13.29 11.97
N LYS A 10 8.87 13.49 10.65
CA LYS A 10 7.66 14.01 10.01
C LYS A 10 6.49 13.04 10.19
N ILE A 11 6.72 11.75 9.97
CA ILE A 11 5.68 10.74 10.16
C ILE A 11 5.27 10.63 11.63
N GLU A 12 6.22 10.63 12.58
CA GLU A 12 5.92 10.67 14.03
C GLU A 12 4.98 11.83 14.37
N LYS A 13 5.32 13.03 13.87
CA LYS A 13 4.49 14.21 14.12
C LYS A 13 3.07 14.04 13.56
N GLU A 14 2.91 13.59 12.32
CA GLU A 14 1.58 13.39 11.72
C GLU A 14 0.78 12.30 12.46
N VAL A 15 1.42 11.22 12.88
CA VAL A 15 0.78 10.16 13.67
C VAL A 15 0.32 10.67 15.03
N ASP A 16 1.14 11.46 15.72
CA ASP A 16 0.79 12.01 17.03
C ASP A 16 -0.31 13.08 16.94
N ASP A 17 -0.29 13.91 15.89
CA ASP A 17 -1.28 14.98 15.69
C ASP A 17 -2.63 14.43 15.21
N PHE A 18 -2.63 13.47 14.29
CA PHE A 18 -3.84 12.91 13.70
C PHE A 18 -4.46 11.79 14.54
N ASN A 19 -3.65 11.07 15.31
CA ASN A 19 -4.07 9.93 16.15
C ASN A 19 -4.84 8.85 15.36
N PRO A 20 -4.24 8.26 14.31
CA PRO A 20 -4.93 7.34 13.40
C PRO A 20 -5.23 5.98 14.05
N ASN A 21 -6.34 5.36 13.68
CA ASN A 21 -6.65 3.96 13.98
C ASN A 21 -6.00 3.00 12.97
N LEU A 22 -5.83 3.45 11.71
CA LEU A 22 -5.27 2.70 10.62
C LEU A 22 -4.26 3.54 9.85
N ILE A 23 -3.10 2.97 9.58
CA ILE A 23 -2.09 3.51 8.67
C ILE A 23 -1.98 2.56 7.48
N ILE A 24 -2.22 3.09 6.27
CA ILE A 24 -1.92 2.39 5.03
C ILE A 24 -0.62 2.96 4.48
N THR A 25 0.36 2.10 4.26
CA THR A 25 1.69 2.47 3.79
C THR A 25 2.17 1.55 2.67
N HIS A 26 3.36 1.82 2.13
CA HIS A 26 4.02 0.92 1.19
C HIS A 26 4.41 -0.41 1.84
N ASN A 27 4.94 -1.33 1.03
CA ASN A 27 5.45 -2.63 1.48
C ASN A 27 6.98 -2.67 1.45
N PRO A 28 7.63 -3.47 2.33
CA PRO A 28 9.07 -3.70 2.22
C PRO A 28 9.44 -4.60 1.04
N VAL A 29 8.47 -5.33 0.47
CA VAL A 29 8.65 -6.19 -0.72
C VAL A 29 8.42 -5.34 -1.96
N GLU A 30 9.46 -4.62 -2.38
CA GLU A 30 9.34 -3.52 -3.34
C GLU A 30 10.70 -3.27 -4.04
N VAL A 31 10.69 -2.99 -5.36
CA VAL A 31 11.92 -2.59 -6.06
C VAL A 31 12.17 -1.08 -5.99
N ASN A 32 11.14 -0.29 -5.72
CA ASN A 32 11.28 1.15 -5.51
C ASN A 32 11.80 1.43 -4.10
N GLN A 33 12.99 2.01 -3.99
CA GLN A 33 13.64 2.26 -2.71
C GLN A 33 12.91 3.31 -1.86
N ASP A 34 12.25 4.29 -2.47
CA ASP A 34 11.48 5.29 -1.73
C ASP A 34 10.28 4.65 -1.00
N HIS A 35 9.67 3.62 -1.61
CA HIS A 35 8.61 2.85 -0.98
C HIS A 35 9.13 2.05 0.22
N VAL A 36 10.29 1.40 0.07
CA VAL A 36 10.94 0.65 1.16
C VAL A 36 11.33 1.58 2.32
N ILE A 37 11.90 2.74 2.00
CA ILE A 37 12.27 3.75 2.99
C ILE A 37 11.04 4.29 3.72
N THR A 38 9.96 4.58 3.00
CA THR A 38 8.69 5.02 3.59
C THR A 38 8.12 3.98 4.55
N PHE A 39 8.09 2.71 4.16
CA PHE A 39 7.66 1.63 5.05
C PHE A 39 8.51 1.56 6.32
N LYS A 40 9.83 1.60 6.19
CA LYS A 40 10.75 1.60 7.34
C LYS A 40 10.56 2.81 8.25
N ALA A 41 10.30 3.97 7.68
CA ALA A 41 10.05 5.18 8.46
C ALA A 41 8.74 5.07 9.25
N VAL A 42 7.68 4.50 8.67
CA VAL A 42 6.43 4.19 9.39
C VAL A 42 6.68 3.18 10.51
N GLU A 43 7.43 2.11 10.23
CA GLU A 43 7.80 1.09 11.23
C GLU A 43 8.49 1.71 12.44
N VAL A 44 9.46 2.60 12.22
CA VAL A 44 10.19 3.31 13.28
C VAL A 44 9.28 4.31 14.00
N ALA A 45 8.50 5.11 13.26
CA ALA A 45 7.62 6.13 13.81
C ALA A 45 6.51 5.54 14.71
N THR A 46 6.07 4.32 14.44
CA THR A 46 4.99 3.65 15.15
C THR A 46 5.46 2.58 16.13
N ARG A 47 6.71 2.65 16.62
CA ARG A 47 7.25 1.69 17.61
C ARG A 47 6.33 1.58 18.83
N PRO A 48 5.96 0.36 19.28
CA PRO A 48 4.93 0.18 20.32
C PRO A 48 5.17 0.90 21.64
N MET A 49 6.41 1.04 22.05
CA MET A 49 6.78 1.67 23.34
C MET A 49 7.10 3.16 23.21
N HIS A 50 7.11 3.71 22.00
CA HIS A 50 7.45 5.10 21.74
C HIS A 50 6.25 5.92 21.28
N SER A 51 5.44 5.38 20.38
CA SER A 51 4.20 6.02 19.93
C SER A 51 3.12 5.95 20.99
N LYS A 52 2.40 7.05 21.18
CA LYS A 52 1.23 7.13 22.06
C LYS A 52 0.06 6.33 21.54
N VAL A 53 -0.05 6.22 20.22
CA VAL A 53 -1.10 5.47 19.52
C VAL A 53 -0.57 4.12 19.04
N LYS A 54 -1.46 3.17 18.89
CA LYS A 54 -1.16 1.81 18.42
C LYS A 54 -2.02 1.50 17.19
N PRO A 55 -1.77 2.18 16.06
CA PRO A 55 -2.59 1.99 14.88
C PRO A 55 -2.40 0.59 14.29
N THR A 56 -3.44 0.07 13.66
CA THR A 56 -3.33 -1.02 12.71
C THR A 56 -2.47 -0.55 11.53
N ILE A 57 -1.54 -1.40 11.06
CA ILE A 57 -0.63 -1.05 9.96
C ILE A 57 -0.85 -2.02 8.80
N TRP A 58 -1.31 -1.48 7.67
CA TRP A 58 -1.46 -2.21 6.43
C TRP A 58 -0.45 -1.74 5.39
N GLY A 59 0.20 -2.70 4.73
CA GLY A 59 0.98 -2.44 3.53
C GLY A 59 0.12 -2.65 2.29
N CYS A 60 0.06 -1.66 1.40
CA CYS A 60 -0.70 -1.75 0.16
C CYS A 60 0.09 -2.46 -0.95
N GLU A 61 -0.62 -3.11 -1.87
CA GLU A 61 -0.04 -3.67 -3.07
C GLU A 61 0.22 -2.57 -4.11
N ILE A 62 1.46 -2.48 -4.60
CA ILE A 62 1.81 -1.58 -5.70
C ILE A 62 1.84 -2.36 -7.01
N PRO A 63 1.01 -2.03 -8.00
CA PRO A 63 0.82 -2.81 -9.22
C PRO A 63 2.06 -3.03 -10.08
N CYS A 64 3.10 -2.22 -9.98
CA CYS A 64 4.32 -2.37 -10.77
C CYS A 64 5.48 -2.88 -9.92
N SER A 65 6.07 -1.97 -9.21
CA SER A 65 7.33 -2.16 -8.48
C SER A 65 7.22 -3.22 -7.37
N GLY A 66 6.07 -3.35 -6.74
CA GLY A 66 5.80 -4.40 -5.75
C GLY A 66 5.66 -5.81 -6.32
N ARG A 67 5.58 -5.96 -7.65
CA ARG A 67 5.45 -7.26 -8.33
C ARG A 67 6.74 -7.73 -9.00
N TRP A 68 7.74 -6.86 -9.15
CA TRP A 68 8.98 -7.14 -9.91
C TRP A 68 10.15 -7.61 -9.06
N THR A 69 9.96 -7.77 -7.76
CA THR A 69 10.95 -8.38 -6.87
C THR A 69 11.23 -9.85 -7.28
N LEU A 70 12.51 -10.26 -7.22
CA LEU A 70 12.93 -11.58 -7.68
C LEU A 70 12.72 -12.68 -6.63
N GLU A 71 13.20 -12.46 -5.40
CA GLU A 71 13.18 -13.48 -4.35
C GLU A 71 11.87 -13.52 -3.56
N LYS A 72 11.32 -12.36 -3.24
CA LYS A 72 10.13 -12.23 -2.39
C LYS A 72 8.96 -11.69 -3.21
N LYS A 73 7.77 -12.13 -2.88
CA LYS A 73 6.54 -11.63 -3.48
C LYS A 73 5.65 -11.00 -2.41
N PHE A 74 4.82 -10.05 -2.81
CA PHE A 74 3.77 -9.53 -1.96
C PHE A 74 2.75 -10.63 -1.65
N ILE A 75 2.54 -10.92 -0.37
CA ILE A 75 1.59 -11.91 0.10
C ILE A 75 0.56 -11.19 0.98
N PRO A 76 -0.65 -10.92 0.46
CA PRO A 76 -1.70 -10.27 1.22
C PRO A 76 -2.34 -11.22 2.24
N ASN A 77 -2.98 -10.64 3.25
CA ASN A 77 -3.82 -11.32 4.23
C ASN A 77 -5.07 -10.52 4.59
N VAL A 78 -5.26 -9.37 3.96
CA VAL A 78 -6.46 -8.53 4.08
C VAL A 78 -6.95 -8.21 2.67
N TYR A 79 -8.25 -8.37 2.44
CA TYR A 79 -8.90 -8.10 1.15
C TYR A 79 -10.08 -7.17 1.39
N VAL A 80 -10.16 -6.11 0.61
CA VAL A 80 -11.26 -5.17 0.63
C VAL A 80 -12.02 -5.29 -0.67
N GLU A 81 -13.29 -5.72 -0.60
CA GLU A 81 -14.16 -5.78 -1.78
C GLU A 81 -14.39 -4.38 -2.34
N ILE A 82 -14.20 -4.24 -3.65
CA ILE A 82 -14.32 -2.96 -4.36
C ILE A 82 -15.22 -3.04 -5.58
N GLU A 83 -16.18 -3.98 -5.65
CA GLU A 83 -17.06 -4.13 -6.81
C GLU A 83 -17.79 -2.81 -7.13
N ASP A 84 -18.33 -2.15 -6.12
CA ASP A 84 -19.05 -0.89 -6.28
C ASP A 84 -18.12 0.32 -6.55
N PHE A 85 -16.81 0.15 -6.43
CA PHE A 85 -15.82 1.23 -6.50
C PHE A 85 -14.80 1.06 -7.64
N ILE A 86 -14.87 -0.01 -8.43
CA ILE A 86 -13.88 -0.28 -9.48
C ILE A 86 -13.82 0.85 -10.51
N ASP A 87 -14.96 1.35 -10.95
CA ASP A 87 -15.03 2.44 -11.92
C ASP A 87 -14.48 3.75 -11.34
N GLN A 88 -14.76 4.02 -10.05
CA GLN A 88 -14.21 5.18 -9.35
C GLN A 88 -12.70 5.09 -9.20
N LYS A 89 -12.17 3.90 -8.94
CA LYS A 89 -10.72 3.64 -8.90
C LYS A 89 -10.06 3.94 -10.24
N LEU A 90 -10.64 3.44 -11.34
CA LEU A 90 -10.10 3.68 -12.69
C LEU A 90 -10.18 5.16 -13.08
N MET A 91 -11.28 5.83 -12.75
CA MET A 91 -11.43 7.26 -12.96
C MET A 91 -10.40 8.07 -12.13
N ALA A 92 -10.16 7.70 -10.88
CA ALA A 92 -9.13 8.34 -10.06
C ALA A 92 -7.74 8.11 -10.65
N TRP A 93 -7.45 6.88 -11.11
CA TRP A 93 -6.19 6.55 -11.76
C TRP A 93 -5.94 7.38 -13.03
N SER A 94 -6.95 7.58 -13.86
CA SER A 94 -6.85 8.38 -15.11
C SER A 94 -6.43 9.84 -14.88
N LYS A 95 -6.46 10.35 -13.63
CA LYS A 95 -6.00 11.69 -13.28
C LYS A 95 -4.47 11.79 -13.06
N TYR A 96 -3.77 10.66 -12.95
CA TYR A 96 -2.32 10.62 -12.85
C TYR A 96 -1.67 10.73 -14.22
N GLN A 97 -1.54 11.98 -14.71
CA GLN A 97 -0.95 12.26 -16.02
C GLN A 97 0.48 11.74 -16.12
N GLY A 98 0.77 11.04 -17.23
CA GLY A 98 2.10 10.47 -17.50
C GLY A 98 2.42 9.14 -16.81
N GLU A 99 1.56 8.66 -15.92
CA GLU A 99 1.72 7.36 -15.26
C GLU A 99 0.98 6.22 -15.97
N GLU A 100 -0.05 6.55 -16.76
CA GLU A 100 -0.82 5.59 -17.54
C GLU A 100 0.00 5.11 -18.76
N ARG A 101 -0.04 3.80 -19.00
CA ARG A 101 0.59 3.14 -20.15
C ARG A 101 -0.32 2.03 -20.65
N GLU A 102 -0.04 1.57 -21.86
CA GLU A 102 -0.77 0.45 -22.45
C GLU A 102 -0.41 -0.88 -21.78
N PHE A 103 -1.37 -1.82 -21.82
CA PHE A 103 -1.11 -3.21 -21.45
C PHE A 103 0.03 -3.78 -22.31
N PRO A 104 0.98 -4.57 -21.77
CA PRO A 104 0.93 -5.30 -20.48
C PRO A 104 1.49 -4.54 -19.27
N PHE A 105 1.57 -3.23 -19.29
CA PHE A 105 2.03 -2.49 -18.12
C PHE A 105 1.02 -2.64 -16.97
N PRO A 106 1.43 -3.03 -15.74
CA PRO A 106 0.51 -3.36 -14.67
C PRO A 106 -0.39 -2.20 -14.22
N ARG A 107 0.03 -0.96 -14.45
CA ARG A 107 -0.76 0.25 -14.17
C ARG A 107 -1.56 0.75 -15.39
N SER A 108 -1.75 -0.08 -16.41
CA SER A 108 -2.80 0.16 -17.41
C SER A 108 -4.17 -0.08 -16.79
N GLU A 109 -5.23 0.45 -17.41
CA GLU A 109 -6.60 0.17 -16.96
C GLU A 109 -6.89 -1.34 -16.93
N GLU A 110 -6.53 -2.05 -18.00
CA GLU A 110 -6.65 -3.51 -18.07
C GLU A 110 -5.83 -4.22 -16.97
N GLY A 111 -4.61 -3.75 -16.70
CA GLY A 111 -3.76 -4.29 -15.64
C GLY A 111 -4.37 -4.11 -14.25
N LEU A 112 -4.91 -2.94 -13.95
CA LEU A 112 -5.58 -2.65 -12.68
C LEU A 112 -6.83 -3.52 -12.49
N ILE A 113 -7.66 -3.67 -13.53
CA ILE A 113 -8.83 -4.56 -13.51
C ILE A 113 -8.39 -6.01 -13.31
N THR A 114 -7.35 -6.45 -14.01
CA THR A 114 -6.82 -7.82 -13.90
C THR A 114 -6.34 -8.13 -12.49
N ILE A 115 -5.60 -7.21 -11.87
CA ILE A 115 -5.13 -7.36 -10.48
C ILE A 115 -6.32 -7.41 -9.51
N ALA A 116 -7.30 -6.52 -9.68
CA ALA A 116 -8.50 -6.51 -8.83
C ALA A 116 -9.31 -7.80 -8.94
N LYS A 117 -9.47 -8.35 -10.14
CA LYS A 117 -10.10 -9.67 -10.38
C LYS A 117 -9.30 -10.81 -9.74
N TYR A 118 -7.98 -10.80 -9.91
CA TYR A 118 -7.10 -11.81 -9.32
C TYR A 118 -7.22 -11.83 -7.79
N ARG A 119 -7.18 -10.67 -7.15
CA ARG A 119 -7.39 -10.56 -5.69
C ARG A 119 -8.81 -10.90 -5.27
N GLY A 120 -9.78 -10.61 -6.13
CA GLY A 120 -11.16 -11.06 -5.94
C GLY A 120 -11.29 -12.58 -5.93
N MET A 121 -10.64 -13.30 -6.88
CA MET A 121 -10.62 -14.77 -6.90
C MET A 121 -9.99 -15.37 -5.64
N GLU A 122 -8.94 -14.76 -5.11
CA GLU A 122 -8.29 -15.22 -3.87
C GLU A 122 -9.20 -15.10 -2.65
N SER A 123 -10.12 -14.13 -2.64
CA SER A 123 -10.97 -13.80 -1.50
C SER A 123 -12.44 -14.17 -1.67
N GLY A 124 -12.83 -14.68 -2.85
CA GLY A 124 -14.21 -15.11 -3.14
C GLY A 124 -15.17 -13.97 -3.46
N VAL A 125 -14.64 -12.81 -3.94
CA VAL A 125 -15.42 -11.66 -4.40
C VAL A 125 -15.04 -11.31 -5.84
N LYS A 126 -15.81 -10.46 -6.50
CA LYS A 126 -15.59 -10.15 -7.92
C LYS A 126 -14.36 -9.26 -8.15
N TYR A 127 -14.17 -8.24 -7.32
CA TYR A 127 -13.03 -7.34 -7.32
C TYR A 127 -12.59 -7.05 -5.90
N ALA A 128 -11.29 -7.10 -5.65
CA ALA A 128 -10.72 -6.72 -4.36
C ALA A 128 -9.44 -5.90 -4.51
N GLU A 129 -9.19 -5.06 -3.53
CA GLU A 129 -7.85 -4.56 -3.20
C GLU A 129 -7.24 -5.43 -2.10
N ALA A 130 -5.96 -5.68 -2.20
CA ALA A 130 -5.25 -6.54 -1.27
C ALA A 130 -4.22 -5.76 -0.45
N PHE A 131 -4.15 -6.09 0.83
CA PHE A 131 -3.23 -5.48 1.78
C PHE A 131 -2.52 -6.56 2.59
N ARG A 132 -1.37 -6.20 3.17
CA ARG A 132 -0.70 -6.98 4.19
C ARG A 132 -0.89 -6.30 5.54
N CYS A 133 -1.63 -6.90 6.45
CA CYS A 133 -1.63 -6.46 7.84
C CYS A 133 -0.32 -6.86 8.50
N TRP A 134 0.47 -5.87 8.91
CA TRP A 134 1.75 -6.03 9.57
C TRP A 134 1.62 -6.00 11.10
N ARG A 135 0.67 -5.24 11.60
CA ARG A 135 0.37 -5.16 13.03
C ARG A 135 -1.07 -4.73 13.25
N GLU A 136 -1.71 -5.40 14.18
CA GLU A 136 -3.02 -5.04 14.72
C GLU A 136 -3.01 -5.32 16.22
N VAL A 137 -3.56 -4.40 16.99
CA VAL A 137 -3.77 -4.54 18.43
C VAL A 137 -5.26 -4.43 18.70
N LEU A 138 -5.88 -5.50 19.16
CA LEU A 138 -7.31 -5.60 19.47
C LEU A 138 -7.60 -5.24 20.93
#